data_86a92b0429b0eaabe525199e63019fd0
#
_entry.id   86a92b0429b0eaabe525199e63019fd0
#
_cell.length_a   1.000
_cell.length_b   1.000
_cell.length_c   1.000
_cell.angle_alpha   90.00
_cell.angle_beta   90.00
_cell.angle_gamma   90.00
#
_symmetry.space_group_name_H-M   'P 1'
#
loop_
_entity.id
_entity.type
_entity.pdbx_description
1 polymer ?
#
loop_
_entity_poly.entity_id
_entity_poly.type
_entity_poly.pdbx_seq_one_letter_code
_entity_poly.pdbx_strand_id
1 'polypeptide(L)'
;YIEKFIARLGERFNIREIAFDRWGAVQMVQNLEGMGFTVVPFGQGFKDMSPPTKELMKLVLEERVAHGGHPVLRWMIDNIYIRTDPAGNIKPDKEKSTEKIDGAVAPVMALDRAICCGNDTSESVYDNRGLLFI
;
A
#
# COMPACT_ATOMS: atom_id res chain seq x y z
N TYR A 1 15.41 -9.02 11.69
CA TYR A 1 15.25 -7.59 11.94
C TYR A 1 13.91 -7.04 11.44
N ILE A 2 13.56 -7.25 10.16
CA ILE A 2 12.32 -6.74 9.52
C ILE A 2 11.06 -7.21 10.27
N GLU A 3 10.94 -8.49 10.56
CA GLU A 3 9.79 -9.07 11.27
C GLU A 3 9.57 -8.45 12.66
N LYS A 4 10.65 -8.26 13.42
CA LYS A 4 10.59 -7.58 14.72
C LYS A 4 10.18 -6.11 14.61
N PHE A 5 10.54 -5.47 13.51
CA PHE A 5 10.14 -4.09 13.24
C PHE A 5 8.64 -4.02 12.91
N ILE A 6 8.15 -4.93 12.07
CA ILE A 6 6.72 -5.04 11.72
C ILE A 6 5.89 -5.37 12.98
N ALA A 7 6.35 -6.30 13.82
CA ALA A 7 5.68 -6.60 15.09
C ALA A 7 5.51 -5.35 15.98
N ARG A 8 6.57 -4.55 16.14
CA ARG A 8 6.48 -3.28 16.88
C ARG A 8 5.56 -2.25 16.24
N LEU A 9 5.45 -2.23 14.90
CA LEU A 9 4.47 -1.40 14.21
C LEU A 9 3.05 -1.86 14.51
N GLY A 10 2.82 -3.18 14.59
CA GLY A 10 1.53 -3.77 14.95
C GLY A 10 1.07 -3.42 16.37
N GLU A 11 2.01 -3.16 17.30
CA GLU A 11 1.69 -2.65 18.65
C GLU A 11 1.20 -1.19 18.64
N ARG A 12 1.59 -0.41 17.62
CA ARG A 12 1.28 1.01 17.52
C ARG A 12 0.14 1.33 16.56
N PHE A 13 -0.05 0.50 15.55
CA PHE A 13 -1.01 0.70 14.48
C PHE A 13 -1.88 -0.53 14.30
N ASN A 14 -3.14 -0.35 14.01
CA ASN A 14 -4.01 -1.44 13.60
C ASN A 14 -3.73 -1.78 12.11
N ILE A 15 -2.73 -2.63 11.89
CA ILE A 15 -2.35 -3.09 10.55
C ILE A 15 -3.42 -4.08 10.06
N ARG A 16 -4.17 -3.69 9.04
CA ARG A 16 -5.24 -4.52 8.46
C ARG A 16 -4.68 -5.60 7.56
N GLU A 17 -3.80 -5.21 6.64
CA GLU A 17 -3.15 -6.11 5.70
C GLU A 17 -1.71 -5.65 5.41
N ILE A 18 -0.87 -6.61 5.02
CA ILE A 18 0.48 -6.37 4.54
C ILE A 18 0.56 -6.89 3.10
N ALA A 19 0.68 -5.99 2.13
CA ALA A 19 0.91 -6.38 0.75
C ALA A 19 2.39 -6.71 0.52
N PHE A 20 2.66 -7.78 -0.19
CA PHE A 20 4.03 -8.19 -0.53
C PHE A 20 4.14 -8.60 -2.00
N ASP A 21 5.34 -8.42 -2.57
CA ASP A 21 5.63 -8.96 -3.89
C ASP A 21 5.68 -10.49 -3.82
N ARG A 22 4.83 -11.15 -4.62
CA ARG A 22 4.64 -12.61 -4.58
C ARG A 22 5.91 -13.43 -4.83
N TRP A 23 6.97 -12.81 -5.34
CA TRP A 23 8.21 -13.49 -5.67
C TRP A 23 9.22 -13.43 -4.51
N GLY A 24 9.59 -14.57 -3.97
CA GLY A 24 10.75 -14.71 -3.06
C GLY A 24 10.51 -14.46 -1.57
N ALA A 25 9.28 -14.29 -1.09
CA ALA A 25 9.01 -13.94 0.31
C ALA A 25 8.35 -15.04 1.17
N VAL A 26 8.36 -16.31 0.73
CA VAL A 26 7.59 -17.41 1.36
C VAL A 26 7.83 -17.54 2.87
N GLN A 27 9.09 -17.55 3.31
CA GLN A 27 9.41 -17.70 4.73
C GLN A 27 8.94 -16.50 5.56
N MET A 28 9.11 -15.28 5.05
CA MET A 28 8.66 -14.07 5.74
C MET A 28 7.14 -14.02 5.85
N VAL A 29 6.43 -14.44 4.81
CA VAL A 29 4.96 -14.54 4.82
C VAL A 29 4.49 -15.47 5.93
N GLN A 30 5.04 -16.69 5.99
CA GLN A 30 4.69 -17.67 7.04
C GLN A 30 4.96 -17.13 8.44
N ASN A 31 6.07 -16.43 8.64
CA ASN A 31 6.42 -15.86 9.94
C ASN A 31 5.45 -14.73 10.34
N LEU A 32 5.07 -13.87 9.39
CA LEU A 32 4.13 -12.77 9.65
C LEU A 32 2.70 -13.30 9.91
N GLU A 33 2.26 -14.31 9.17
CA GLU A 33 0.99 -14.99 9.40
C GLU A 33 0.98 -15.67 10.78
N GLY A 34 2.09 -16.32 11.16
CA GLY A 34 2.29 -16.89 12.50
C GLY A 34 2.24 -15.86 13.63
N MET A 35 2.51 -14.59 13.34
CA MET A 35 2.36 -13.45 14.28
C MET A 35 0.94 -12.86 14.29
N GLY A 36 0.02 -13.38 13.46
CA GLY A 36 -1.37 -12.93 13.38
C GLY A 36 -1.63 -11.82 12.36
N PHE A 37 -0.66 -11.49 11.49
CA PHE A 37 -0.89 -10.52 10.41
C PHE A 37 -1.58 -11.17 9.21
N THR A 38 -2.45 -10.42 8.56
CA THR A 38 -3.00 -10.78 7.24
C THR A 38 -2.02 -10.33 6.17
N VAL A 39 -1.50 -11.28 5.40
CA VAL A 39 -0.50 -11.01 4.36
C VAL A 39 -1.09 -11.31 2.98
N VAL A 40 -1.02 -10.34 2.06
CA VAL A 40 -1.69 -10.42 0.76
C VAL A 40 -0.67 -10.37 -0.38
N PRO A 41 -0.63 -11.38 -1.26
CA PRO A 41 0.24 -11.34 -2.43
C PRO A 41 -0.21 -10.27 -3.42
N PHE A 42 0.73 -9.48 -3.92
CA PHE A 42 0.46 -8.39 -4.85
C PHE A 42 1.22 -8.59 -6.16
N GLY A 43 0.52 -8.42 -7.30
CA GLY A 43 1.13 -8.50 -8.62
C GLY A 43 1.80 -7.18 -9.03
N GLN A 44 2.95 -7.28 -9.69
CA GLN A 44 3.69 -6.11 -10.21
C GLN A 44 3.34 -5.80 -11.69
N GLY A 45 2.30 -6.45 -12.23
CA GLY A 45 1.81 -6.23 -13.59
C GLY A 45 0.95 -4.98 -13.73
N PHE A 46 0.65 -4.60 -14.97
CA PHE A 46 -0.23 -3.46 -15.26
C PHE A 46 -1.62 -3.59 -14.63
N LYS A 47 -2.17 -4.80 -14.62
CA LYS A 47 -3.50 -5.08 -14.07
C LYS A 47 -3.61 -4.65 -12.60
N ASP A 48 -2.60 -5.03 -11.81
CA ASP A 48 -2.63 -4.79 -10.36
C ASP A 48 -2.11 -3.39 -10.00
N MET A 49 -1.08 -2.92 -10.73
CA MET A 49 -0.40 -1.66 -10.42
C MET A 49 -1.08 -0.42 -11.01
N SER A 50 -1.79 -0.53 -12.15
CA SER A 50 -2.29 0.66 -12.85
C SER A 50 -3.38 1.41 -12.07
N PRO A 51 -4.41 0.76 -11.52
CA PRO A 51 -5.44 1.48 -10.77
C PRO A 51 -4.89 2.28 -9.59
N PRO A 52 -4.10 1.69 -8.68
CA PRO A 52 -3.58 2.44 -7.53
C PRO A 52 -2.51 3.46 -7.92
N THR A 53 -1.75 3.25 -9.02
CA THR A 53 -0.80 4.27 -9.50
C THR A 53 -1.55 5.51 -9.98
N LYS A 54 -2.64 5.34 -10.74
CA LYS A 54 -3.49 6.46 -11.20
C LYS A 54 -4.14 7.18 -10.02
N GLU A 55 -4.64 6.43 -9.06
CA GLU A 55 -5.27 7.02 -7.88
C GLU A 55 -4.25 7.77 -7.01
N LEU A 56 -3.05 7.24 -6.82
CA LEU A 56 -1.99 7.96 -6.11
C LEU A 56 -1.64 9.28 -6.79
N MET A 57 -1.50 9.28 -8.12
CA MET A 57 -1.25 10.50 -8.89
C MET A 57 -2.37 11.52 -8.69
N LYS A 58 -3.62 11.09 -8.76
CA LYS A 58 -4.79 11.94 -8.51
C LYS A 58 -4.76 12.53 -7.09
N LEU A 59 -4.55 11.70 -6.07
CA LEU A 59 -4.49 12.14 -4.67
C LEU A 59 -3.36 13.14 -4.42
N VAL A 60 -2.21 12.96 -5.07
CA VAL A 60 -1.09 13.92 -5.00
C VAL A 60 -1.47 15.26 -5.62
N LEU A 61 -2.09 15.25 -6.81
CA LEU A 61 -2.54 16.46 -7.49
C LEU A 61 -3.65 17.20 -6.71
N GLU A 62 -4.49 16.47 -6.01
CA GLU A 62 -5.53 17.01 -5.13
C GLU A 62 -5.03 17.42 -3.73
N GLU A 63 -3.72 17.30 -3.47
CA GLU A 63 -3.09 17.59 -2.17
C GLU A 63 -3.69 16.77 -1.00
N ARG A 64 -4.11 15.54 -1.28
CA ARG A 64 -4.76 14.62 -0.33
C ARG A 64 -3.84 13.54 0.24
N VAL A 65 -2.52 13.69 0.08
CA VAL A 65 -1.51 12.77 0.60
C VAL A 65 -0.69 13.45 1.69
N ALA A 66 -0.71 12.89 2.89
CA ALA A 66 0.15 13.32 3.98
C ALA A 66 1.35 12.35 4.11
N HIS A 67 2.55 12.76 3.71
CA HIS A 67 3.74 11.92 3.66
C HIS A 67 4.90 12.39 4.55
N GLY A 68 4.70 13.45 5.33
CA GLY A 68 5.70 13.98 6.27
C GLY A 68 6.99 14.53 5.64
N GLY A 69 7.07 14.62 4.31
CA GLY A 69 8.23 15.19 3.61
C GLY A 69 9.50 14.34 3.72
N HIS A 70 9.39 13.02 3.92
CA HIS A 70 10.56 12.15 4.09
C HIS A 70 11.50 12.22 2.87
N PRO A 71 12.77 12.62 3.03
CA PRO A 71 13.66 12.92 1.91
C PRO A 71 13.94 11.71 1.02
N VAL A 72 14.06 10.51 1.58
CA VAL A 72 14.29 9.28 0.80
C VAL A 72 13.07 8.91 -0.03
N LEU A 73 11.85 9.04 0.52
CA LEU A 73 10.63 8.79 -0.25
C LEU A 73 10.50 9.79 -1.39
N ARG A 74 10.75 11.08 -1.14
CA ARG A 74 10.74 12.12 -2.16
C ARG A 74 11.74 11.80 -3.28
N TRP A 75 12.99 11.45 -2.91
CA TRP A 75 14.01 11.08 -3.87
C TRP A 75 13.60 9.87 -4.72
N MET A 76 12.98 8.84 -4.12
CA MET A 76 12.48 7.68 -4.86
C MET A 76 11.34 8.06 -5.82
N ILE A 77 10.42 8.93 -5.41
CA ILE A 77 9.34 9.43 -6.28
C ILE A 77 9.91 10.23 -7.47
N ASP A 78 10.92 11.07 -7.23
CA ASP A 78 11.57 11.87 -8.29
C ASP A 78 12.30 11.01 -9.34
N ASN A 79 12.67 9.77 -8.98
CA ASN A 79 13.37 8.82 -9.86
C ASN A 79 12.44 7.81 -10.55
N ILE A 80 11.12 7.88 -10.36
CA ILE A 80 10.20 6.96 -10.99
C ILE A 80 10.14 7.18 -12.51
N TYR A 81 10.34 6.10 -13.26
CA TYR A 81 9.91 6.02 -14.64
C TYR A 81 8.52 5.36 -14.70
N ILE A 82 7.58 6.00 -15.37
CA ILE A 82 6.24 5.45 -15.58
C ILE A 82 6.20 4.75 -16.93
N ARG A 83 5.93 3.44 -16.91
CA ARG A 83 5.68 2.65 -18.11
C ARG A 83 4.20 2.68 -18.45
N THR A 84 3.89 2.85 -19.73
CA THR A 84 2.51 2.85 -20.26
C THR A 84 2.37 1.71 -21.27
N ASP A 85 1.23 1.01 -21.24
CA ASP A 85 0.87 0.05 -22.26
C ASP A 85 -0.05 0.69 -23.34
N PRO A 86 -0.31 0.00 -24.48
CA PRO A 86 -1.18 0.52 -25.52
C PRO A 86 -2.64 0.78 -25.07
N ALA A 87 -3.09 0.13 -24.01
CA ALA A 87 -4.43 0.33 -23.44
C ALA A 87 -4.50 1.53 -22.46
N GLY A 88 -3.39 2.25 -22.25
CA GLY A 88 -3.32 3.38 -21.35
C GLY A 88 -3.18 3.00 -19.87
N ASN A 89 -2.81 1.75 -19.57
CA ASN A 89 -2.42 1.37 -18.22
C ASN A 89 -1.02 1.87 -17.90
N ILE A 90 -0.80 2.26 -16.66
CA ILE A 90 0.48 2.79 -16.20
C ILE A 90 0.99 2.01 -14.99
N LYS A 91 2.29 1.95 -14.83
CA LYS A 91 2.93 1.44 -13.61
C LYS A 91 4.34 2.01 -13.43
N PRO A 92 4.84 2.09 -12.19
CA PRO A 92 6.26 2.32 -11.94
C PRO A 92 7.10 1.19 -12.55
N ASP A 93 8.15 1.55 -13.28
CA ASP A 93 9.05 0.60 -13.91
C ASP A 93 10.40 0.60 -13.19
N LYS A 94 10.69 -0.47 -12.44
CA LYS A 94 11.93 -0.62 -11.68
C LYS A 94 13.17 -0.77 -12.55
N GLU A 95 13.01 -1.29 -13.76
CA GLU A 95 14.14 -1.52 -14.68
C GLU A 95 14.58 -0.24 -15.38
N LYS A 96 13.62 0.63 -15.71
CA LYS A 96 13.87 1.90 -16.41
C LYS A 96 14.05 3.09 -15.47
N SER A 97 13.68 2.94 -14.20
CA SER A 97 13.97 3.97 -13.20
C SER A 97 15.47 4.10 -12.99
N THR A 98 15.95 5.33 -12.85
CA THR A 98 17.40 5.60 -12.71
C THR A 98 17.96 5.06 -11.41
N GLU A 99 17.12 4.88 -10.40
CA GLU A 99 17.49 4.46 -9.06
C GLU A 99 16.47 3.47 -8.48
N LYS A 100 16.75 2.95 -7.31
CA LYS A 100 15.80 2.06 -6.60
C LYS A 100 14.57 2.84 -6.12
N ILE A 101 13.39 2.34 -6.48
CA ILE A 101 12.10 2.99 -6.21
C ILE A 101 11.17 2.15 -5.32
N ASP A 102 11.70 1.18 -4.59
CA ASP A 102 10.89 0.26 -3.79
C ASP A 102 10.02 0.98 -2.75
N GLY A 103 10.56 2.05 -2.14
CA GLY A 103 9.80 2.89 -1.21
C GLY A 103 8.69 3.71 -1.87
N ALA A 104 8.73 3.92 -3.19
CA ALA A 104 7.65 4.56 -3.95
C ALA A 104 6.61 3.52 -4.43
N VAL A 105 7.05 2.31 -4.74
CA VAL A 105 6.17 1.19 -5.13
C VAL A 105 5.33 0.69 -3.95
N ALA A 106 5.90 0.64 -2.76
CA ALA A 106 5.20 0.17 -1.56
C ALA A 106 3.93 0.98 -1.22
N PRO A 107 3.90 2.33 -1.24
CA PRO A 107 2.68 3.11 -1.07
C PRO A 107 1.61 2.85 -2.14
N VAL A 108 2.00 2.58 -3.39
CA VAL A 108 1.07 2.20 -4.46
C VAL A 108 0.36 0.89 -4.11
N MET A 109 1.11 -0.13 -3.69
CA MET A 109 0.56 -1.41 -3.25
C MET A 109 -0.34 -1.26 -2.02
N ALA A 110 0.09 -0.48 -1.03
CA ALA A 110 -0.67 -0.21 0.18
C ALA A 110 -1.97 0.56 -0.12
N LEU A 111 -1.94 1.50 -1.05
CA LEU A 111 -3.12 2.26 -1.48
C LEU A 111 -4.15 1.35 -2.15
N ASP A 112 -3.74 0.41 -3.00
CA ASP A 112 -4.64 -0.59 -3.57
C ASP A 112 -5.39 -1.35 -2.48
N ARG A 113 -4.67 -1.85 -1.48
CA ARG A 113 -5.29 -2.59 -0.37
C ARG A 113 -6.24 -1.71 0.45
N ALA A 114 -5.87 -0.46 0.70
CA ALA A 114 -6.72 0.49 1.39
C ALA A 114 -8.02 0.78 0.63
N ILE A 115 -7.96 0.85 -0.71
CA ILE A 115 -9.15 1.02 -1.57
C ILE A 115 -10.01 -0.24 -1.56
N CYS A 116 -9.40 -1.43 -1.72
CA CYS A 116 -10.12 -2.70 -1.79
C CYS A 116 -10.78 -3.11 -0.47
N CYS A 117 -10.09 -2.89 0.65
CA CYS A 117 -10.61 -3.25 1.98
C CYS A 117 -11.62 -2.23 2.50
N GLY A 118 -11.69 -1.06 1.88
CA GLY A 118 -12.40 0.08 2.40
C GLY A 118 -11.78 0.60 3.71
N ASN A 119 -12.08 1.81 4.07
CA ASN A 119 -11.97 2.24 5.45
C ASN A 119 -13.21 1.69 6.18
N ASP A 120 -13.18 0.43 6.56
CA ASP A 120 -14.04 -0.07 7.63
C ASP A 120 -13.59 0.56 8.96
N THR A 121 -13.65 1.86 9.03
CA THR A 121 -13.97 2.62 10.23
C THR A 121 -15.49 2.60 10.41
N SER A 122 -16.11 1.48 10.06
CA SER A 122 -17.44 1.17 10.53
C SER A 122 -17.32 0.45 11.87
N GLU A 123 -16.81 1.11 12.86
CA GLU A 123 -17.77 1.42 13.95
C GLU A 123 -18.91 2.14 13.27
N SER A 124 -19.90 1.36 12.89
CA SER A 124 -21.17 1.87 12.37
C SER A 124 -21.56 3.00 13.29
N VAL A 125 -21.85 4.18 12.72
CA VAL A 125 -22.46 5.28 13.48
C VAL A 125 -23.74 4.78 14.18
N TYR A 126 -24.24 3.63 13.76
CA TYR A 126 -25.36 2.89 14.35
C TYR A 126 -24.97 2.05 15.57
N ASP A 127 -23.71 1.61 15.74
CA ASP A 127 -23.28 0.85 16.93
C ASP A 127 -23.07 1.74 18.15
N ASN A 128 -22.80 3.03 17.96
CA ASN A 128 -22.70 4.01 19.03
C ASN A 128 -23.99 4.81 19.30
N ARG A 129 -25.00 4.69 18.42
CA ARG A 129 -26.34 5.12 18.74
C ARG A 129 -27.08 3.88 19.21
N GLY A 130 -27.07 3.67 20.52
CA GLY A 130 -28.00 2.74 21.14
C GLY A 130 -29.36 2.92 20.48
N LEU A 131 -29.97 1.84 20.04
CA LEU A 131 -31.30 1.80 19.53
C LEU A 131 -32.21 2.57 20.49
N LEU A 132 -32.59 3.80 20.12
CA LEU A 132 -33.68 4.52 20.75
C LEU A 132 -34.97 3.77 20.35
N PHE A 133 -35.37 2.82 21.18
CA PHE A 133 -36.72 2.34 21.14
C PHE A 133 -37.65 3.47 21.67
N ILE A 134 -38.39 4.00 20.75
CA ILE A 134 -39.55 4.83 21.08
C ILE A 134 -40.74 3.92 21.36
#